data_075da89435a1370adc7a3b92adfaa296
#
_entry.id   075da89435a1370adc7a3b92adfaa296
#
_cell.length_a   1.000
_cell.length_b   1.000
_cell.length_c   1.000
_cell.angle_alpha   90.00
_cell.angle_beta   90.00
_cell.angle_gamma   90.00
#
_symmetry.space_group_name_H-M   'P 1'
#
loop_
_entity.id
_entity.type
_entity.pdbx_description
1 polymer ?
#
loop_
_entity_poly.entity_id
_entity_poly.type
_entity_poly.pdbx_seq_one_letter_code
_entity_poly.pdbx_strand_id
1 'polypeptide(L)'
;MIEEYSLKLLCDKYGVSSGSIVNKNNNILTYGEFEDIDKTLDYLINELKVSRANIEKCPSILYRNVDAIKDNIDFLKQKDVSFSSIESCLHVLSSEPDSLKNTYNYVEENYGKESINKSTSVLSCPKDLVIAVEELGLNKDWNLLITSCIGFGSTTNRE
;
A
#
# COMPACT_ATOMS: atom_id res chain seq x y z
N MET A 1 6.44 1.00 -19.58
CA MET A 1 7.20 2.22 -19.22
C MET A 1 6.43 3.47 -19.62
N ILE A 2 6.40 4.47 -18.76
CA ILE A 2 5.71 5.73 -19.03
C ILE A 2 6.75 6.87 -19.11
N GLU A 3 6.57 7.77 -20.07
CA GLU A 3 7.39 8.97 -20.15
C GLU A 3 6.99 9.98 -19.08
N GLU A 4 7.96 10.71 -18.56
CA GLU A 4 7.73 11.70 -17.50
C GLU A 4 6.69 12.76 -17.90
N TYR A 5 6.72 13.20 -19.15
CA TYR A 5 5.73 14.15 -19.67
C TYR A 5 4.31 13.57 -19.65
N SER A 6 4.15 12.32 -20.07
CA SER A 6 2.85 11.62 -20.05
C SER A 6 2.33 11.43 -18.63
N LEU A 7 3.22 11.09 -17.70
CA LEU A 7 2.88 10.99 -16.29
C LEU A 7 2.40 12.34 -15.74
N LYS A 8 3.10 13.42 -16.11
CA LYS A 8 2.71 14.77 -15.71
C LYS A 8 1.30 15.13 -16.20
N LEU A 9 0.97 14.82 -17.45
CA LEU A 9 -0.37 15.06 -17.99
C LEU A 9 -1.45 14.31 -17.20
N LEU A 10 -1.21 13.05 -16.87
CA LEU A 10 -2.14 12.26 -16.05
C LEU A 10 -2.31 12.84 -14.66
N CYS A 11 -1.21 13.16 -14.00
CA CYS A 11 -1.24 13.73 -12.66
C CYS A 11 -1.96 15.07 -12.63
N ASP A 12 -1.74 15.94 -13.62
CA ASP A 12 -2.43 17.22 -13.75
C ASP A 12 -3.95 17.01 -13.92
N LYS A 13 -4.35 16.01 -14.71
CA LYS A 13 -5.76 15.65 -14.90
C LYS A 13 -6.48 15.35 -13.58
N TYR A 14 -5.80 14.69 -12.65
CA TYR A 14 -6.37 14.28 -11.37
C TYR A 14 -5.99 15.19 -10.20
N GLY A 15 -5.18 16.21 -10.45
CA GLY A 15 -4.75 17.14 -9.41
C GLY A 15 -3.70 16.59 -8.46
N VAL A 16 -2.90 15.62 -8.91
CA VAL A 16 -1.80 15.02 -8.13
C VAL A 16 -0.49 15.61 -8.60
N SER A 17 0.49 15.74 -7.70
CA SER A 17 1.81 16.25 -8.04
C SER A 17 2.70 15.16 -8.63
N SER A 18 2.97 15.22 -9.94
CA SER A 18 3.88 14.28 -10.59
C SER A 18 5.31 14.37 -10.03
N GLY A 19 5.74 15.57 -9.67
CA GLY A 19 7.06 15.77 -9.07
C GLY A 19 7.20 15.05 -7.73
N SER A 20 6.19 15.15 -6.86
CA SER A 20 6.18 14.44 -5.58
C SER A 20 6.20 12.93 -5.77
N ILE A 21 5.47 12.43 -6.76
CA ILE A 21 5.39 11.00 -7.07
C ILE A 21 6.75 10.48 -7.54
N VAL A 22 7.36 11.14 -8.52
CA VAL A 22 8.65 10.73 -9.10
C VAL A 22 9.78 10.85 -8.07
N ASN A 23 9.78 11.91 -7.27
CA ASN A 23 10.80 12.12 -6.24
C ASN A 23 10.78 11.03 -5.17
N LYS A 24 9.61 10.50 -4.84
CA LYS A 24 9.47 9.42 -3.85
C LYS A 24 9.76 8.06 -4.44
N ASN A 25 9.37 7.84 -5.68
CA ASN A 25 9.51 6.54 -6.31
C ASN A 25 9.58 6.67 -7.84
N ASN A 26 10.79 6.82 -8.36
CA ASN A 26 11.00 6.93 -9.80
C ASN A 26 10.79 5.60 -10.55
N ASN A 27 10.62 4.49 -9.84
CA ASN A 27 10.27 3.21 -10.45
C ASN A 27 8.96 3.27 -11.23
N ILE A 28 8.09 4.24 -10.93
CA ILE A 28 6.86 4.46 -11.68
C ILE A 28 7.15 4.73 -13.17
N LEU A 29 8.26 5.39 -13.48
CA LEU A 29 8.65 5.65 -14.87
C LEU A 29 9.03 4.36 -15.61
N THR A 30 9.61 3.40 -14.89
CA THR A 30 10.05 2.12 -15.43
C THR A 30 8.90 1.12 -15.54
N TYR A 31 8.12 0.97 -14.48
CA TYR A 31 7.10 -0.07 -14.35
C TYR A 31 5.68 0.43 -14.61
N GLY A 32 5.47 1.74 -14.62
CA GLY A 32 4.15 2.32 -14.85
C GLY A 32 3.76 2.27 -16.34
N GLU A 33 2.49 1.98 -16.59
CA GLU A 33 1.88 2.08 -17.91
C GLU A 33 0.78 3.14 -17.85
N PHE A 34 0.68 3.94 -18.90
CA PHE A 34 -0.24 5.08 -18.95
C PHE A 34 -1.68 4.68 -18.62
N GLU A 35 -2.19 3.63 -19.26
CA GLU A 35 -3.57 3.19 -19.07
C GLU A 35 -3.83 2.64 -17.68
N ASP A 36 -2.86 1.91 -17.12
CA ASP A 36 -3.00 1.34 -15.78
C ASP A 36 -2.98 2.42 -14.70
N ILE A 37 -2.10 3.41 -14.85
CA ILE A 37 -2.03 4.55 -13.93
C ILE A 37 -3.32 5.37 -14.01
N ASP A 38 -3.84 5.62 -15.22
CA ASP A 38 -5.10 6.34 -15.41
C ASP A 38 -6.27 5.63 -14.71
N LYS A 39 -6.41 4.32 -14.93
CA LYS A 39 -7.45 3.52 -14.28
C LYS A 39 -7.32 3.54 -12.75
N THR A 40 -6.11 3.42 -12.25
CA THR A 40 -5.86 3.41 -10.80
C THR A 40 -6.17 4.76 -10.17
N LEU A 41 -5.73 5.86 -10.78
CA LEU A 41 -6.03 7.21 -10.31
C LEU A 41 -7.54 7.48 -10.33
N ASP A 42 -8.21 7.09 -11.41
CA ASP A 42 -9.66 7.25 -11.53
C ASP A 42 -10.39 6.48 -10.40
N TYR A 43 -10.01 5.24 -10.18
CA TYR A 43 -10.60 4.41 -9.13
C TYR A 43 -10.36 5.00 -7.73
N LEU A 44 -9.13 5.37 -7.42
CA LEU A 44 -8.77 5.89 -6.11
C LEU A 44 -9.45 7.24 -5.81
N ILE A 45 -9.48 8.13 -6.78
CA ILE A 45 -9.98 9.50 -6.58
C ILE A 45 -11.49 9.58 -6.75
N ASN A 46 -12.05 9.01 -7.82
CA ASN A 46 -13.45 9.18 -8.16
C ASN A 46 -14.38 8.14 -7.51
N GLU A 47 -13.93 6.90 -7.34
CA GLU A 47 -14.73 5.85 -6.71
C GLU A 47 -14.48 5.74 -5.21
N LEU A 48 -13.22 5.59 -4.78
CA LEU A 48 -12.88 5.43 -3.37
C LEU A 48 -12.80 6.75 -2.60
N LYS A 49 -12.67 7.86 -3.28
CA LYS A 49 -12.54 9.20 -2.65
C LYS A 49 -11.30 9.33 -1.76
N VAL A 50 -10.22 8.69 -2.15
CA VAL A 50 -8.92 8.80 -1.45
C VAL A 50 -8.36 10.21 -1.67
N SER A 51 -7.78 10.79 -0.64
CA SER A 51 -7.16 12.11 -0.75
C SER A 51 -5.91 12.07 -1.62
N ARG A 52 -5.69 13.13 -2.38
CA ARG A 52 -4.52 13.26 -3.25
C ARG A 52 -3.21 13.21 -2.47
N ALA A 53 -3.20 13.81 -1.27
CA ALA A 53 -2.04 13.78 -0.39
C ALA A 53 -1.63 12.35 -0.01
N ASN A 54 -2.59 11.48 0.26
CA ASN A 54 -2.31 10.08 0.59
C ASN A 54 -1.78 9.30 -0.61
N ILE A 55 -2.28 9.59 -1.82
CA ILE A 55 -1.75 8.99 -3.06
C ILE A 55 -0.29 9.41 -3.26
N GLU A 56 0.03 10.68 -3.07
CA GLU A 56 1.38 11.20 -3.21
C GLU A 56 2.36 10.61 -2.19
N LYS A 57 1.86 10.19 -1.02
CA LYS A 57 2.66 9.49 -0.01
C LYS A 57 2.98 8.04 -0.37
N CYS A 58 2.16 7.43 -1.21
CA CYS A 58 2.30 6.01 -1.60
C CYS A 58 2.25 5.84 -3.12
N PRO A 59 3.27 6.34 -3.86
CA PRO A 59 3.25 6.29 -5.32
C PRO A 59 3.26 4.87 -5.89
N SER A 60 3.75 3.90 -5.15
CA SER A 60 3.84 2.50 -5.60
C SER A 60 2.49 1.89 -5.96
N ILE A 61 1.40 2.42 -5.41
CA ILE A 61 0.06 1.93 -5.74
C ILE A 61 -0.31 2.20 -7.20
N LEU A 62 0.29 3.20 -7.83
CA LEU A 62 -0.08 3.65 -9.18
C LEU A 62 0.37 2.70 -10.29
N TYR A 63 1.36 1.84 -10.04
CA TYR A 63 1.77 0.83 -11.02
C TYR A 63 1.39 -0.60 -10.60
N ARG A 64 0.43 -0.72 -9.69
CA ARG A 64 -0.20 -2.00 -9.35
C ARG A 64 -1.45 -2.20 -10.19
N ASN A 65 -1.82 -3.45 -10.38
CA ASN A 65 -3.04 -3.81 -11.09
C ASN A 65 -4.26 -3.33 -10.29
N VAL A 66 -5.16 -2.59 -10.93
CA VAL A 66 -6.34 -2.04 -10.26
C VAL A 66 -7.28 -3.14 -9.76
N ASP A 67 -7.35 -4.28 -10.45
CA ASP A 67 -8.18 -5.40 -10.01
C ASP A 67 -7.65 -6.01 -8.71
N ALA A 68 -6.34 -6.11 -8.56
CA ALA A 68 -5.72 -6.54 -7.30
C ALA A 68 -6.02 -5.56 -6.16
N ILE A 69 -6.00 -4.25 -6.44
CA ILE A 69 -6.37 -3.22 -5.46
C ILE A 69 -7.84 -3.40 -5.04
N LYS A 70 -8.74 -3.64 -5.99
CA LYS A 70 -10.17 -3.88 -5.71
C LYS A 70 -10.37 -5.13 -4.85
N ASP A 71 -9.65 -6.21 -5.16
CA ASP A 71 -9.70 -7.45 -4.36
C ASP A 71 -9.26 -7.18 -2.92
N ASN A 72 -8.21 -6.42 -2.73
CA ASN A 72 -7.71 -6.06 -1.40
C ASN A 72 -8.73 -5.22 -0.62
N ILE A 73 -9.35 -4.24 -1.27
CA ILE A 73 -10.41 -3.41 -0.67
C ILE A 73 -11.60 -4.27 -0.26
N ASP A 74 -12.07 -5.14 -1.14
CA ASP A 74 -13.23 -6.01 -0.85
C ASP A 74 -12.93 -6.93 0.33
N PHE A 75 -11.75 -7.52 0.36
CA PHE A 75 -11.34 -8.38 1.47
C PHE A 75 -11.31 -7.60 2.80
N LEU A 76 -10.70 -6.42 2.83
CA LEU A 76 -10.61 -5.61 4.03
C LEU A 76 -11.98 -5.13 4.51
N LYS A 77 -12.88 -4.79 3.58
CA LYS A 77 -14.27 -4.44 3.92
C LYS A 77 -15.03 -5.61 4.52
N GLN A 78 -14.86 -6.81 3.98
CA GLN A 78 -15.46 -8.03 4.53
C GLN A 78 -14.98 -8.31 5.95
N LYS A 79 -13.78 -7.88 6.29
CA LYS A 79 -13.19 -8.02 7.63
C LYS A 79 -13.47 -6.82 8.53
N ASP A 80 -14.33 -5.90 8.11
CA ASP A 80 -14.73 -4.70 8.87
C ASP A 80 -13.54 -3.76 9.22
N VAL A 81 -12.51 -3.74 8.39
CA VAL A 81 -11.43 -2.76 8.53
C VAL A 81 -11.96 -1.41 8.04
N SER A 82 -11.82 -0.36 8.84
CA SER A 82 -12.36 0.96 8.51
C SER A 82 -11.65 1.57 7.31
N PHE A 83 -12.41 2.30 6.48
CA PHE A 83 -11.84 2.98 5.31
C PHE A 83 -10.79 4.02 5.71
N SER A 84 -11.00 4.72 6.83
CA SER A 84 -10.00 5.69 7.31
C SER A 84 -8.65 5.04 7.64
N SER A 85 -8.67 3.84 8.19
CA SER A 85 -7.45 3.06 8.45
C SER A 85 -6.77 2.64 7.14
N ILE A 86 -7.55 2.22 6.16
CA ILE A 86 -7.05 1.84 4.84
C ILE A 86 -6.46 3.06 4.13
N GLU A 87 -7.15 4.19 4.13
CA GLU A 87 -6.72 5.42 3.48
C GLU A 87 -5.40 5.94 4.06
N SER A 88 -5.20 5.83 5.37
CA SER A 88 -3.95 6.24 6.00
C SER A 88 -2.77 5.31 5.71
N CYS A 89 -3.04 4.11 5.20
CA CYS A 89 -2.05 3.07 4.92
C CYS A 89 -2.23 2.48 3.51
N LEU A 90 -2.25 3.33 2.49
CA LEU A 90 -2.52 2.89 1.11
C LEU A 90 -1.57 1.79 0.60
N HIS A 91 -0.35 1.72 1.14
CA HIS A 91 0.60 0.68 0.77
C HIS A 91 0.08 -0.75 1.05
N VAL A 92 -0.90 -0.89 1.95
CA VAL A 92 -1.58 -2.17 2.19
C VAL A 92 -2.30 -2.64 0.93
N LEU A 93 -2.89 -1.72 0.17
CA LEU A 93 -3.60 -2.02 -1.06
C LEU A 93 -2.68 -2.40 -2.21
N SER A 94 -1.40 -2.06 -2.13
CA SER A 94 -0.40 -2.44 -3.15
C SER A 94 0.15 -3.86 -2.93
N SER A 95 -0.26 -4.54 -1.86
CA SER A 95 0.13 -5.92 -1.59
C SER A 95 -0.51 -6.91 -2.55
N GLU A 96 0.14 -8.03 -2.78
CA GLU A 96 -0.48 -9.15 -3.50
C GLU A 96 -1.68 -9.67 -2.68
N PRO A 97 -2.85 -9.91 -3.31
CA PRO A 97 -4.05 -10.32 -2.58
C PRO A 97 -3.86 -11.55 -1.68
N ASP A 98 -3.17 -12.57 -2.16
CA ASP A 98 -2.92 -13.77 -1.36
C ASP A 98 -2.01 -13.49 -0.17
N SER A 99 -0.99 -12.65 -0.37
CA SER A 99 -0.09 -12.23 0.71
C SER A 99 -0.83 -11.44 1.78
N LEU A 100 -1.70 -10.52 1.38
CA LEU A 100 -2.52 -9.74 2.29
C LEU A 100 -3.42 -10.64 3.14
N LYS A 101 -4.10 -11.58 2.51
CA LYS A 101 -4.98 -12.54 3.19
C LYS A 101 -4.22 -13.41 4.19
N ASN A 102 -3.07 -13.91 3.78
CA ASN A 102 -2.22 -14.75 4.64
C ASN A 102 -1.73 -13.98 5.87
N THR A 103 -1.29 -12.76 5.68
CA THR A 103 -0.84 -11.91 6.79
C THR A 103 -2.01 -11.54 7.70
N TYR A 104 -3.15 -11.17 7.13
CA TYR A 104 -4.35 -10.85 7.90
C TYR A 104 -4.75 -12.03 8.80
N ASN A 105 -4.86 -13.22 8.22
CA ASN A 105 -5.30 -14.41 8.97
C ASN A 105 -4.32 -14.74 10.09
N TYR A 106 -3.03 -14.66 9.83
CA TYR A 106 -2.00 -14.90 10.83
C TYR A 106 -2.09 -13.91 12.00
N VAL A 107 -2.21 -12.63 11.69
CA VAL A 107 -2.28 -11.57 12.71
C VAL A 107 -3.58 -11.67 13.50
N GLU A 108 -4.70 -11.94 12.84
CA GLU A 108 -5.99 -12.12 13.53
C GLU A 108 -5.95 -13.31 14.49
N GLU A 109 -5.41 -14.46 14.06
CA GLU A 109 -5.33 -15.66 14.88
C GLU A 109 -4.42 -15.50 16.10
N ASN A 110 -3.32 -14.79 15.96
CA ASN A 110 -2.29 -14.70 17.01
C ASN A 110 -2.43 -13.45 17.89
N TYR A 111 -3.04 -12.37 17.39
CA TYR A 111 -3.08 -11.08 18.09
C TYR A 111 -4.48 -10.48 18.17
N GLY A 112 -5.44 -11.02 17.45
CA GLY A 112 -6.80 -10.54 17.46
C GLY A 112 -7.07 -9.39 16.50
N LYS A 113 -8.35 -9.18 16.19
CA LYS A 113 -8.83 -8.17 15.25
C LYS A 113 -8.53 -6.73 15.70
N GLU A 114 -8.56 -6.49 17.01
CA GLU A 114 -8.26 -5.14 17.54
C GLU A 114 -6.85 -4.70 17.22
N SER A 115 -5.90 -5.62 17.21
CA SER A 115 -4.52 -5.33 16.86
C SER A 115 -4.40 -4.87 15.40
N ILE A 116 -5.17 -5.48 14.51
CA ILE A 116 -5.23 -5.08 13.09
C ILE A 116 -5.78 -3.66 12.98
N ASN A 117 -6.87 -3.35 13.68
CA ASN A 117 -7.48 -2.01 13.66
C ASN A 117 -6.55 -0.92 14.21
N LYS A 118 -5.72 -1.26 15.18
CA LYS A 118 -4.73 -0.32 15.74
C LYS A 118 -3.53 -0.12 14.83
N SER A 119 -3.16 -1.12 14.04
CA SER A 119 -1.91 -1.14 13.30
C SER A 119 -2.11 -1.78 11.93
N THR A 120 -3.03 -1.25 11.14
CA THR A 120 -3.40 -1.76 9.82
C THR A 120 -2.20 -1.91 8.88
N SER A 121 -1.18 -1.07 9.03
CA SER A 121 0.00 -1.10 8.17
C SER A 121 0.81 -2.40 8.26
N VAL A 122 0.65 -3.18 9.33
CA VAL A 122 1.31 -4.51 9.43
C VAL A 122 0.87 -5.44 8.31
N LEU A 123 -0.31 -5.23 7.76
CA LEU A 123 -0.86 -6.04 6.68
C LEU A 123 -0.09 -5.88 5.35
N SER A 124 0.72 -4.84 5.22
CA SER A 124 1.60 -4.67 4.07
C SER A 124 2.83 -5.58 4.11
N CYS A 125 3.11 -6.20 5.26
CA CYS A 125 4.25 -7.07 5.45
C CYS A 125 3.89 -8.51 5.07
N PRO A 126 4.78 -9.26 4.37
CA PRO A 126 4.57 -10.69 4.18
C PRO A 126 4.53 -11.43 5.51
N LYS A 127 3.72 -12.48 5.59
CA LYS A 127 3.58 -13.31 6.79
C LYS A 127 4.92 -13.78 7.34
N ASP A 128 5.81 -14.24 6.47
CA ASP A 128 7.12 -14.75 6.88
C ASP A 128 7.97 -13.67 7.54
N LEU A 129 7.85 -12.43 7.09
CA LEU A 129 8.55 -11.30 7.70
C LEU A 129 7.98 -10.98 9.09
N VAL A 130 6.67 -11.05 9.26
CA VAL A 130 6.01 -10.86 10.57
C VAL A 130 6.53 -11.92 11.55
N ILE A 131 6.57 -13.18 11.14
CA ILE A 131 7.08 -14.29 11.97
C ILE A 131 8.55 -14.06 12.33
N ALA A 132 9.38 -13.65 11.38
CA ALA A 132 10.80 -13.38 11.61
C ALA A 132 11.00 -12.27 12.65
N VAL A 133 10.18 -11.21 12.60
CA VAL A 133 10.23 -10.12 13.57
C VAL A 133 9.82 -10.60 14.95
N GLU A 134 8.83 -11.49 15.05
CA GLU A 134 8.42 -12.12 16.31
C GLU A 134 9.55 -12.96 16.92
N GLU A 135 10.22 -13.76 16.11
CA GLU A 135 11.35 -14.59 16.54
C GLU A 135 12.51 -13.75 17.08
N LEU A 136 12.67 -12.54 16.58
CA LEU A 136 13.65 -11.58 17.08
C LEU A 136 13.21 -10.87 18.37
N GLY A 137 11.98 -11.13 18.85
CA GLY A 137 11.44 -10.52 20.06
C GLY A 137 11.00 -9.08 19.90
N LEU A 138 10.75 -8.64 18.67
CA LEU A 138 10.36 -7.25 18.34
C LEU A 138 8.86 -7.06 18.27
N ASN A 139 8.06 -8.08 18.57
CA ASN A 139 6.59 -8.06 18.46
C ASN A 139 5.88 -7.51 19.71
N LYS A 140 6.61 -7.03 20.70
CA LYS A 140 6.02 -6.49 21.93
C LYS A 140 5.33 -5.15 21.73
N ASP A 141 5.75 -4.41 20.71
CA ASP A 141 5.22 -3.12 20.35
C ASP A 141 4.83 -3.16 18.85
N TRP A 142 3.52 -2.99 18.58
CA TRP A 142 3.01 -3.00 17.22
C TRP A 142 3.62 -1.89 16.35
N ASN A 143 3.92 -0.73 16.92
CA ASN A 143 4.57 0.34 16.20
C ASN A 143 5.99 -0.06 15.78
N LEU A 144 6.71 -0.76 16.66
CA LEU A 144 8.03 -1.27 16.37
C LEU A 144 7.99 -2.35 15.28
N LEU A 145 6.99 -3.25 15.34
CA LEU A 145 6.76 -4.27 14.32
C LEU A 145 6.55 -3.62 12.94
N ILE A 146 5.67 -2.64 12.85
CA ILE A 146 5.38 -1.91 11.61
C ILE A 146 6.64 -1.22 11.09
N THR A 147 7.36 -0.51 11.95
CA THR A 147 8.59 0.19 11.59
C THR A 147 9.64 -0.79 11.07
N SER A 148 9.77 -1.95 11.71
CA SER A 148 10.69 -3.00 11.28
C SER A 148 10.34 -3.53 9.89
N CYS A 149 9.07 -3.83 9.64
CA CYS A 149 8.60 -4.31 8.33
C CYS A 149 8.84 -3.29 7.22
N ILE A 150 8.51 -2.02 7.47
CA ILE A 150 8.75 -0.93 6.53
C ILE A 150 10.25 -0.71 6.32
N GLY A 151 11.03 -0.78 7.40
CA GLY A 151 12.48 -0.62 7.34
C GLY A 151 13.16 -1.69 6.48
N PHE A 152 12.75 -2.94 6.59
CA PHE A 152 13.23 -4.02 5.73
C PHE A 152 12.88 -3.78 4.27
N GLY A 153 11.64 -3.34 3.98
CA GLY A 153 11.22 -3.00 2.62
C GLY A 153 12.00 -1.83 2.04
N SER A 154 12.28 -0.81 2.84
CA SER A 154 13.07 0.36 2.42
C SER A 154 14.54 -0.02 2.17
N THR A 155 15.10 -0.92 2.95
CA THR A 155 16.50 -1.37 2.82
C THR A 155 16.70 -2.11 1.49
N THR A 156 15.76 -2.95 1.09
CA THR A 156 15.82 -3.66 -0.19
C THR A 156 15.77 -2.72 -1.39
N ASN A 157 15.16 -1.57 -1.26
CA ASN A 157 15.06 -0.58 -2.34
C ASN A 157 16.28 0.33 -2.45
N ARG A 158 17.23 0.27 -1.53
CA ARG A 158 18.43 1.11 -1.51
C ARG A 158 19.66 0.46 -2.15
N GLU A 159 19.60 -0.83 -2.38
CA GLU A 159 20.64 -1.59 -3.08
C GLU A 159 20.37 -1.64 -4.57
#